data_9b22e2d994264003f7663f502fa45025
#
_entry.id   9b22e2d994264003f7663f502fa45025
#
_cell.length_a   1.000
_cell.length_b   1.000
_cell.length_c   1.000
_cell.angle_alpha   90.00
_cell.angle_beta   90.00
_cell.angle_gamma   90.00
#
_symmetry.space_group_name_H-M   'P 1'
#
loop_
_entity.id
_entity.type
_entity.pdbx_description
1 polymer ?
#
loop_
_entity_poly.entity_id
_entity_poly.type
_entity_poly.pdbx_seq_one_letter_code
_entity_poly.pdbx_strand_id
1 'polypeptide(L)'
;MVLDEKIIELFFMRSEQAIWELDIKYGKVFHKTSYNILNDNLDVEECVNDAYLGTWNTIPPTKPHSLLAYVCQIVRNISLKRYHAKKAMKRNSTYDVAMEELDICLAAANTVEDEIETKELTRIIESFLDTLSPENRVIFLQRYWFSDTYSDIAKKVGISEKSVSVRLSRVRKRMREYLLEKGVLV
;
A
#
# COMPACT_ATOMS: atom_id res chain seq x y z
N MET A 1 26.06 -1.02 -0.93
CA MET A 1 24.64 -0.80 -0.55
C MET A 1 24.36 -1.63 0.68
N VAL A 2 23.85 -1.03 1.74
CA VAL A 2 23.63 -1.73 3.03
C VAL A 2 22.47 -2.71 2.89
N LEU A 3 22.57 -3.90 3.49
CA LEU A 3 21.50 -4.91 3.47
C LEU A 3 20.33 -4.46 4.35
N ASP A 4 19.11 -4.87 3.98
CA ASP A 4 17.87 -4.50 4.71
C ASP A 4 17.92 -4.98 6.17
N GLU A 5 18.46 -6.18 6.39
CA GLU A 5 18.62 -6.74 7.74
C GLU A 5 19.44 -5.82 8.64
N LYS A 6 20.50 -5.22 8.08
CA LYS A 6 21.36 -4.32 8.84
C LYS A 6 20.69 -2.99 9.16
N ILE A 7 19.86 -2.49 8.24
CA ILE A 7 19.05 -1.28 8.50
C ILE A 7 18.01 -1.58 9.59
N ILE A 8 17.36 -2.75 9.54
CA ILE A 8 16.43 -3.19 10.58
C ILE A 8 17.12 -3.30 11.94
N GLU A 9 18.33 -3.88 12.00
CA GLU A 9 19.14 -3.95 13.23
C GLU A 9 19.42 -2.55 13.80
N LEU A 10 19.77 -1.58 12.98
CA LEU A 10 19.97 -0.20 13.40
C LEU A 10 18.69 0.41 14.02
N PHE A 11 17.51 0.12 13.46
CA PHE A 11 16.23 0.52 14.08
C PHE A 11 16.02 -0.15 15.44
N PHE A 12 16.35 -1.44 15.58
CA PHE A 12 16.27 -2.15 16.86
C PHE A 12 17.23 -1.57 17.90
N MET A 13 18.42 -1.09 17.48
CA MET A 13 19.38 -0.40 18.33
C MET A 13 19.04 1.06 18.60
N ARG A 14 17.92 1.56 18.07
CA ARG A 14 17.52 2.98 18.16
C ARG A 14 18.63 3.92 17.67
N SER A 15 19.37 3.54 16.64
CA SER A 15 20.37 4.39 16.01
C SER A 15 19.72 5.25 14.92
N GLU A 16 19.90 6.57 15.00
CA GLU A 16 19.43 7.51 13.97
C GLU A 16 20.01 7.21 12.58
N GLN A 17 21.14 6.52 12.54
CA GLN A 17 21.74 6.06 11.29
C GLN A 17 20.78 5.16 10.48
N ALA A 18 19.83 4.49 11.15
CA ALA A 18 18.81 3.67 10.47
C ALA A 18 17.97 4.48 9.47
N ILE A 19 17.57 5.69 9.86
CA ILE A 19 16.78 6.59 8.99
C ILE A 19 17.64 7.07 7.81
N TRP A 20 18.88 7.44 8.07
CA TRP A 20 19.80 7.90 7.04
C TRP A 20 20.10 6.81 5.99
N GLU A 21 20.39 5.57 6.43
CA GLU A 21 20.60 4.43 5.53
C GLU A 21 19.32 4.06 4.73
N LEU A 22 18.16 4.15 5.38
CA LEU A 22 16.87 3.92 4.75
C LEU A 22 16.60 4.96 3.65
N ASP A 23 16.88 6.24 3.92
CA ASP A 23 16.68 7.32 2.95
C ASP A 23 17.64 7.19 1.77
N ILE A 24 18.94 6.97 2.01
CA ILE A 24 19.91 6.75 0.93
C ILE A 24 19.47 5.60 0.02
N LYS A 25 19.00 4.51 0.61
CA LYS A 25 18.66 3.31 -0.15
C LYS A 25 17.35 3.43 -0.92
N TYR A 26 16.31 4.00 -0.29
CA TYR A 26 14.94 3.94 -0.77
C TYR A 26 14.21 5.29 -0.86
N GLY A 27 14.82 6.38 -0.43
CA GLY A 27 14.18 7.71 -0.36
C GLY A 27 13.56 8.13 -1.69
N LYS A 28 14.26 7.91 -2.82
CA LYS A 28 13.73 8.21 -4.17
C LYS A 28 12.42 7.45 -4.47
N VAL A 29 12.32 6.19 -4.01
CA VAL A 29 11.12 5.38 -4.21
C VAL A 29 9.97 5.91 -3.35
N PHE A 30 10.27 6.30 -2.10
CA PHE A 30 9.27 6.86 -1.19
C PHE A 30 8.72 8.19 -1.69
N HIS A 31 9.60 9.11 -2.13
CA HIS A 31 9.19 10.38 -2.73
C HIS A 31 8.36 10.17 -3.99
N LYS A 32 8.78 9.27 -4.90
CA LYS A 32 8.01 8.94 -6.11
C LYS A 32 6.62 8.37 -5.75
N THR A 33 6.56 7.45 -4.79
CA THR A 33 5.29 6.86 -4.33
C THR A 33 4.33 7.91 -3.78
N SER A 34 4.83 8.81 -2.93
CA SER A 34 4.03 9.89 -2.37
C SER A 34 3.61 10.91 -3.44
N TYR A 35 4.54 11.29 -4.34
CA TYR A 35 4.28 12.25 -5.40
C TYR A 35 3.18 11.80 -6.36
N ASN A 36 3.16 10.52 -6.72
CA ASN A 36 2.11 9.95 -7.58
C ASN A 36 0.70 10.07 -6.99
N ILE A 37 0.60 10.20 -5.66
CA ILE A 37 -0.68 10.36 -4.95
C ILE A 37 -1.03 11.86 -4.77
N LEU A 38 -0.05 12.67 -4.37
CA LEU A 38 -0.28 14.04 -3.90
C LEU A 38 -0.06 15.10 -4.98
N ASN A 39 0.84 14.84 -5.92
CA ASN A 39 1.26 15.77 -6.98
C ASN A 39 1.67 17.16 -6.45
N ASP A 40 2.28 17.20 -5.26
CA ASP A 40 2.71 18.41 -4.54
C ASP A 40 3.98 18.09 -3.75
N ASN A 41 5.10 18.76 -4.08
CA ASN A 41 6.40 18.45 -3.49
C ASN A 41 6.49 18.72 -1.98
N LEU A 42 5.83 19.78 -1.48
CA LEU A 42 5.86 20.11 -0.04
C LEU A 42 5.12 19.04 0.76
N ASP A 43 3.95 18.63 0.29
CA ASP A 43 3.19 17.54 0.91
C ASP A 43 3.95 16.22 0.85
N VAL A 44 4.67 15.96 -0.24
CA VAL A 44 5.49 14.74 -0.40
C VAL A 44 6.59 14.69 0.64
N GLU A 45 7.37 15.77 0.81
CA GLU A 45 8.42 15.83 1.81
C GLU A 45 7.89 15.59 3.22
N GLU A 46 6.79 16.23 3.59
CA GLU A 46 6.16 16.06 4.89
C GLU A 46 5.69 14.61 5.10
N CYS A 47 5.00 14.03 4.10
CA CYS A 47 4.53 12.65 4.20
C CYS A 47 5.67 11.62 4.27
N VAL A 48 6.78 11.85 3.59
CA VAL A 48 7.94 10.97 3.66
C VAL A 48 8.63 11.09 5.02
N ASN A 49 8.78 12.30 5.56
CA ASN A 49 9.31 12.52 6.91
C ASN A 49 8.42 11.87 7.97
N ASP A 50 7.09 12.01 7.87
CA ASP A 50 6.14 11.34 8.75
C ASP A 50 6.25 9.80 8.64
N ALA A 51 6.53 9.28 7.44
CA ALA A 51 6.74 7.85 7.25
C ALA A 51 8.04 7.35 7.88
N TYR A 52 9.11 8.13 7.88
CA TYR A 52 10.33 7.79 8.63
C TYR A 52 10.06 7.76 10.13
N LEU A 53 9.34 8.73 10.65
CA LEU A 53 8.90 8.74 12.06
C LEU A 53 7.98 7.55 12.38
N GLY A 54 7.03 7.24 11.49
CA GLY A 54 6.16 6.07 11.62
C GLY A 54 6.95 4.76 11.64
N THR A 55 7.95 4.63 10.77
CA THR A 55 8.86 3.47 10.73
C THR A 55 9.67 3.37 12.01
N TRP A 56 10.25 4.48 12.48
CA TRP A 56 10.96 4.55 13.74
C TRP A 56 10.12 4.10 14.94
N ASN A 57 8.86 4.50 14.99
CA ASN A 57 7.96 4.15 16.09
C ASN A 57 7.46 2.70 16.04
N THR A 58 7.48 2.07 14.88
CA THR A 58 6.96 0.71 14.68
C THR A 58 8.04 -0.37 14.64
N ILE A 59 9.29 -0.01 14.34
CA ILE A 59 10.44 -0.90 14.42
C ILE A 59 11.36 -0.41 15.56
N PRO A 60 11.57 -1.17 16.65
CA PRO A 60 10.85 -2.35 17.09
C PRO A 60 9.43 -2.06 17.62
N PRO A 61 8.58 -3.07 17.89
CA PRO A 61 8.87 -4.51 17.88
C PRO A 61 8.69 -5.20 16.53
N THR A 62 8.12 -4.53 15.54
CA THR A 62 7.87 -5.15 14.22
C THR A 62 9.19 -5.46 13.50
N LYS A 63 9.29 -6.67 12.96
CA LYS A 63 10.41 -7.08 12.09
C LYS A 63 9.85 -7.41 10.70
N PRO A 64 9.89 -6.48 9.74
CA PRO A 64 9.34 -6.71 8.41
C PRO A 64 10.18 -7.70 7.62
N HIS A 65 9.54 -8.54 6.79
CA HIS A 65 10.23 -9.42 5.85
C HIS A 65 10.85 -8.64 4.68
N SER A 66 10.18 -7.60 4.22
CA SER A 66 10.67 -6.65 3.22
C SER A 66 10.57 -5.25 3.78
N LEU A 67 11.74 -4.63 4.03
CA LEU A 67 11.81 -3.27 4.57
C LEU A 67 11.20 -2.26 3.58
N LEU A 68 11.54 -2.40 2.28
CA LEU A 68 10.99 -1.55 1.23
C LEU A 68 9.46 -1.59 1.20
N ALA A 69 8.88 -2.79 1.11
CA ALA A 69 7.42 -2.94 1.03
C ALA A 69 6.72 -2.39 2.29
N TYR A 70 7.31 -2.62 3.46
CA TYR A 70 6.77 -2.14 4.72
C TYR A 70 6.72 -0.61 4.78
N VAL A 71 7.82 0.06 4.45
CA VAL A 71 7.89 1.52 4.49
C VAL A 71 7.07 2.15 3.36
N CYS A 72 7.09 1.59 2.15
CA CYS A 72 6.21 2.03 1.06
C CYS A 72 4.73 2.01 1.46
N GLN A 73 4.31 1.01 2.23
CA GLN A 73 2.96 0.94 2.75
C GLN A 73 2.66 2.10 3.72
N ILE A 74 3.59 2.42 4.63
CA ILE A 74 3.46 3.55 5.55
C ILE A 74 3.35 4.87 4.76
N VAL A 75 4.27 5.10 3.80
CA VAL A 75 4.26 6.28 2.93
C VAL A 75 2.92 6.43 2.21
N ARG A 76 2.45 5.35 1.60
CA ARG A 76 1.17 5.34 0.87
C ARG A 76 -0.01 5.70 1.78
N ASN A 77 -0.09 5.07 2.95
CA ASN A 77 -1.17 5.31 3.89
C ASN A 77 -1.20 6.77 4.38
N ILE A 78 -0.04 7.37 4.65
CA ILE A 78 0.07 8.77 5.06
C ILE A 78 -0.32 9.69 3.89
N SER A 79 0.20 9.44 2.69
CA SER A 79 -0.10 10.23 1.49
C SER A 79 -1.59 10.20 1.14
N LEU A 80 -2.23 9.05 1.22
CA LEU A 80 -3.66 8.91 0.98
C LEU A 80 -4.49 9.62 2.05
N LYS A 81 -4.12 9.48 3.33
CA LYS A 81 -4.78 10.20 4.42
C LYS A 81 -4.73 11.71 4.17
N ARG A 82 -3.59 12.24 3.73
CA ARG A 82 -3.42 13.66 3.39
C ARG A 82 -4.24 14.08 2.17
N TYR A 83 -4.23 13.25 1.11
CA TYR A 83 -5.04 13.45 -0.08
C TYR A 83 -6.54 13.58 0.26
N HIS A 84 -7.04 12.67 1.12
CA HIS A 84 -8.43 12.71 1.56
C HIS A 84 -8.74 13.91 2.44
N ALA A 85 -7.84 14.30 3.34
CA ALA A 85 -8.02 15.50 4.16
C ALA A 85 -8.17 16.77 3.29
N LYS A 86 -7.40 16.84 2.17
CA LYS A 86 -7.53 17.94 1.19
C LYS A 86 -8.84 17.89 0.37
N LYS A 87 -9.34 16.68 0.08
CA LYS A 87 -10.58 16.49 -0.72
C LYS A 87 -11.86 16.38 0.10
N ALA A 88 -11.81 16.07 1.39
CA ALA A 88 -12.98 15.86 2.25
C ALA A 88 -13.91 17.08 2.33
N MET A 89 -13.45 18.25 1.93
CA MET A 89 -14.30 19.46 1.81
C MET A 89 -15.26 19.44 0.61
N LYS A 90 -15.23 18.41 -0.26
CA LYS A 90 -15.97 18.47 -1.54
C LYS A 90 -16.93 17.31 -1.88
N ARG A 91 -16.97 16.16 -1.16
CA ARG A 91 -17.75 14.98 -1.58
C ARG A 91 -18.47 14.22 -0.46
N ASN A 92 -19.70 13.78 -0.76
CA ASN A 92 -20.64 13.15 0.18
C ASN A 92 -20.73 11.61 0.12
N SER A 93 -19.94 10.89 -0.70
CA SER A 93 -20.05 9.43 -0.85
C SER A 93 -18.77 8.71 -0.47
N THR A 94 -18.85 7.81 0.50
CA THR A 94 -17.74 6.93 0.94
C THR A 94 -17.30 5.96 -0.15
N TYR A 95 -18.18 5.57 -1.06
CA TYR A 95 -17.89 4.67 -2.18
C TYR A 95 -17.08 5.37 -3.28
N ASP A 96 -17.45 6.60 -3.65
CA ASP A 96 -16.74 7.38 -4.66
C ASP A 96 -15.30 7.69 -4.20
N VAL A 97 -15.12 7.95 -2.90
CA VAL A 97 -13.80 8.14 -2.29
C VAL A 97 -12.95 6.87 -2.42
N ALA A 98 -13.52 5.70 -2.13
CA ALA A 98 -12.80 4.43 -2.21
C ALA A 98 -12.44 4.05 -3.65
N MET A 99 -13.28 4.38 -4.64
CA MET A 99 -12.98 4.16 -6.07
C MET A 99 -11.90 5.10 -6.57
N GLU A 100 -11.90 6.36 -6.14
CA GLU A 100 -10.88 7.34 -6.53
C GLU A 100 -9.51 7.01 -5.91
N GLU A 101 -9.47 6.51 -4.67
CA GLU A 101 -8.28 5.94 -4.04
C GLU A 101 -7.67 4.84 -4.90
N LEU A 102 -8.53 3.97 -5.41
CA LEU A 102 -8.14 2.85 -6.26
C LEU A 102 -7.46 3.30 -7.54
N ASP A 103 -8.09 4.23 -8.28
CA ASP A 103 -7.56 4.74 -9.54
C ASP A 103 -6.19 5.39 -9.36
N ILE A 104 -5.99 6.13 -8.27
CA ILE A 104 -4.71 6.74 -7.94
C ILE A 104 -3.64 5.69 -7.65
N CYS A 105 -4.00 4.62 -6.92
CA CYS A 105 -3.06 3.56 -6.56
C CYS A 105 -2.66 2.70 -7.76
N LEU A 106 -3.58 2.41 -8.66
CA LEU A 106 -3.29 1.69 -9.90
C LEU A 106 -2.37 2.52 -10.80
N ALA A 107 -2.62 3.83 -10.92
CA ALA A 107 -1.74 4.75 -11.64
C ALA A 107 -0.32 4.79 -11.03
N ALA A 108 -0.20 4.78 -9.70
CA ALA A 108 1.08 4.79 -9.00
C ALA A 108 1.86 3.47 -9.16
N ALA A 109 1.18 2.33 -9.23
CA ALA A 109 1.80 1.02 -9.42
C ALA A 109 2.47 0.89 -10.80
N ASN A 110 1.89 1.51 -11.83
CA ASN A 110 2.40 1.46 -13.21
C ASN A 110 3.69 2.26 -13.45
N THR A 111 4.21 2.98 -12.45
CA THR A 111 5.38 3.85 -12.59
C THR A 111 6.67 3.29 -11.99
N VAL A 112 6.65 2.12 -11.37
CA VAL A 112 7.86 1.47 -10.83
C VAL A 112 8.50 0.68 -11.97
N GLU A 113 9.73 1.03 -12.33
CA GLU A 113 10.57 0.28 -13.28
C GLU A 113 10.96 -1.05 -12.64
N ASP A 114 10.18 -2.10 -12.92
CA ASP A 114 10.48 -3.45 -12.49
C ASP A 114 10.75 -4.38 -13.67
N GLU A 115 11.57 -5.42 -13.42
CA GLU A 115 11.97 -6.45 -14.36
C GLU A 115 10.78 -7.11 -15.07
N ILE A 116 11.00 -7.67 -16.24
CA ILE A 116 9.97 -8.20 -17.16
C ILE A 116 8.98 -9.15 -16.48
N GLU A 117 9.47 -10.01 -15.56
CA GLU A 117 8.64 -10.97 -14.81
C GLU A 117 7.66 -10.28 -13.85
N THR A 118 8.08 -9.19 -13.21
CA THR A 118 7.22 -8.40 -12.31
C THR A 118 6.11 -7.70 -13.07
N LYS A 119 6.40 -7.23 -14.30
CA LYS A 119 5.37 -6.61 -15.16
C LYS A 119 4.31 -7.61 -15.60
N GLU A 120 4.68 -8.84 -15.89
CA GLU A 120 3.73 -9.88 -16.29
C GLU A 120 2.82 -10.26 -15.11
N LEU A 121 3.39 -10.49 -13.93
CA LEU A 121 2.62 -10.76 -12.71
C LEU A 121 1.67 -9.61 -12.37
N THR A 122 2.13 -8.36 -12.49
CA THR A 122 1.30 -7.17 -12.28
C THR A 122 0.09 -7.17 -13.21
N ARG A 123 0.29 -7.41 -14.52
CA ARG A 123 -0.79 -7.49 -15.51
C ARG A 123 -1.79 -8.62 -15.20
N ILE A 124 -1.30 -9.77 -14.73
CA ILE A 124 -2.16 -10.90 -14.33
C ILE A 124 -3.02 -10.51 -13.14
N ILE A 125 -2.44 -9.84 -12.13
CA ILE A 125 -3.17 -9.36 -10.95
C ILE A 125 -4.20 -8.29 -11.33
N GLU A 126 -3.84 -7.32 -12.16
CA GLU A 126 -4.76 -6.29 -12.67
C GLU A 126 -5.93 -6.93 -13.41
N SER A 127 -5.65 -7.86 -14.32
CA SER A 127 -6.68 -8.60 -15.06
C SER A 127 -7.61 -9.38 -14.13
N PHE A 128 -7.09 -9.96 -13.05
CA PHE A 128 -7.92 -10.60 -12.03
C PHE A 128 -8.81 -9.59 -11.31
N LEU A 129 -8.27 -8.45 -10.90
CA LEU A 129 -9.03 -7.40 -10.21
C LEU A 129 -10.19 -6.89 -11.07
N ASP A 130 -10.02 -6.84 -12.40
CA ASP A 130 -11.06 -6.46 -13.34
C ASP A 130 -12.21 -7.47 -13.41
N THR A 131 -11.97 -8.75 -13.06
CA THR A 131 -13.03 -9.76 -12.96
C THR A 131 -13.87 -9.66 -11.70
N LEU A 132 -13.46 -8.86 -10.73
CA LEU A 132 -14.19 -8.68 -9.47
C LEU A 132 -15.31 -7.64 -9.63
N SER A 133 -16.40 -7.85 -8.85
CA SER A 133 -17.37 -6.76 -8.69
C SER A 133 -16.69 -5.54 -8.05
N PRO A 134 -17.15 -4.31 -8.35
CA PRO A 134 -16.57 -3.09 -7.80
C PRO A 134 -16.43 -3.13 -6.27
N GLU A 135 -17.45 -3.61 -5.56
CA GLU A 135 -17.40 -3.75 -4.09
C GLU A 135 -16.29 -4.70 -3.61
N ASN A 136 -16.15 -5.87 -4.26
CA ASN A 136 -15.14 -6.85 -3.87
C ASN A 136 -13.72 -6.36 -4.21
N ARG A 137 -13.57 -5.60 -5.30
CA ARG A 137 -12.32 -4.94 -5.68
C ARG A 137 -11.92 -3.93 -4.61
N VAL A 138 -12.83 -3.05 -4.19
CA VAL A 138 -12.60 -2.07 -3.12
C VAL A 138 -12.19 -2.78 -1.82
N ILE A 139 -12.96 -3.79 -1.38
CA ILE A 139 -12.67 -4.53 -0.15
C ILE A 139 -11.29 -5.20 -0.21
N PHE A 140 -10.93 -5.79 -1.35
CA PHE A 140 -9.65 -6.44 -1.55
C PHE A 140 -8.50 -5.43 -1.47
N LEU A 141 -8.61 -4.30 -2.15
CA LEU A 141 -7.58 -3.27 -2.18
C LEU A 141 -7.45 -2.58 -0.83
N GLN A 142 -8.53 -2.23 -0.16
CA GLN A 142 -8.50 -1.69 1.20
C GLN A 142 -7.74 -2.63 2.15
N ARG A 143 -7.89 -3.94 2.00
CA ARG A 143 -7.18 -4.91 2.85
C ARG A 143 -5.71 -5.07 2.49
N TYR A 144 -5.40 -5.28 1.20
CA TYR A 144 -4.06 -5.70 0.78
C TYR A 144 -3.17 -4.56 0.32
N TRP A 145 -3.76 -3.48 -0.15
CA TRP A 145 -3.03 -2.31 -0.61
C TRP A 145 -2.93 -1.24 0.48
N PHE A 146 -4.01 -1.00 1.22
CA PHE A 146 -4.06 -0.01 2.30
C PHE A 146 -3.83 -0.60 3.69
N SER A 147 -3.87 -1.94 3.84
CA SER A 147 -3.75 -2.66 5.11
C SER A 147 -4.79 -2.28 6.15
N ASP A 148 -5.94 -1.81 5.70
CA ASP A 148 -7.04 -1.49 6.58
C ASP A 148 -7.49 -2.71 7.40
N THR A 149 -7.94 -2.47 8.62
CA THR A 149 -8.56 -3.51 9.44
C THR A 149 -9.93 -3.90 8.87
N TYR A 150 -10.40 -5.09 9.18
CA TYR A 150 -11.77 -5.49 8.79
C TYR A 150 -12.83 -4.54 9.32
N SER A 151 -12.61 -3.97 10.51
CA SER A 151 -13.48 -2.96 11.11
C SER A 151 -13.52 -1.67 10.28
N ASP A 152 -12.35 -1.19 9.82
CA ASP A 152 -12.29 0.04 9.03
C ASP A 152 -12.91 -0.15 7.64
N ILE A 153 -12.63 -1.29 7.00
CA ILE A 153 -13.26 -1.67 5.73
C ILE A 153 -14.79 -1.75 5.89
N ALA A 154 -15.25 -2.40 6.96
CA ALA A 154 -16.67 -2.54 7.25
C ALA A 154 -17.38 -1.19 7.36
N LYS A 155 -16.76 -0.23 8.06
CA LYS A 155 -17.26 1.15 8.20
C LYS A 155 -17.27 1.89 6.86
N LYS A 156 -16.18 1.78 6.06
CA LYS A 156 -16.04 2.45 4.76
C LYS A 156 -17.05 1.95 3.72
N VAL A 157 -17.30 0.64 3.70
CA VAL A 157 -18.17 0.00 2.69
C VAL A 157 -19.61 -0.17 3.17
N GLY A 158 -19.89 0.09 4.45
CA GLY A 158 -21.24 -0.01 5.02
C GLY A 158 -21.75 -1.44 5.22
N ILE A 159 -20.87 -2.41 5.51
CA ILE A 159 -21.21 -3.82 5.75
C ILE A 159 -20.63 -4.30 7.08
N SER A 160 -21.01 -5.52 7.53
CA SER A 160 -20.44 -6.09 8.75
C SER A 160 -19.01 -6.61 8.54
N GLU A 161 -18.18 -6.60 9.61
CA GLU A 161 -16.84 -7.19 9.58
C GLU A 161 -16.84 -8.67 9.18
N LYS A 162 -17.86 -9.42 9.59
CA LYS A 162 -18.06 -10.81 9.18
C LYS A 162 -18.25 -10.92 7.66
N SER A 163 -19.00 -9.99 7.07
CA SER A 163 -19.20 -9.93 5.62
C SER A 163 -17.90 -9.60 4.88
N VAL A 164 -17.10 -8.68 5.41
CA VAL A 164 -15.75 -8.37 4.88
C VAL A 164 -14.88 -9.61 4.88
N SER A 165 -14.79 -10.33 6.00
CA SER A 165 -14.01 -11.56 6.15
C SER A 165 -14.41 -12.64 5.16
N VAL A 166 -15.71 -12.90 5.01
CA VAL A 166 -16.24 -13.90 4.08
C VAL A 166 -15.96 -13.52 2.62
N ARG A 167 -16.18 -12.26 2.26
CA ARG A 167 -15.90 -11.76 0.90
C ARG A 167 -14.42 -11.88 0.56
N LEU A 168 -13.53 -11.45 1.45
CA LEU A 168 -12.08 -11.58 1.27
C LEU A 168 -11.63 -13.04 1.14
N SER A 169 -12.20 -13.95 1.93
CA SER A 169 -11.88 -15.37 1.81
C SER A 169 -12.25 -15.93 0.43
N ARG A 170 -13.41 -15.56 -0.10
CA ARG A 170 -13.86 -15.96 -1.45
C ARG A 170 -12.98 -15.37 -2.55
N VAL A 171 -12.62 -14.09 -2.42
CA VAL A 171 -11.75 -13.41 -3.40
C VAL A 171 -10.36 -14.05 -3.41
N ARG A 172 -9.77 -14.35 -2.24
CA ARG A 172 -8.48 -15.06 -2.15
C ARG A 172 -8.51 -16.42 -2.83
N LYS A 173 -9.57 -17.20 -2.61
CA LYS A 173 -9.73 -18.51 -3.25
C LYS A 173 -9.76 -18.38 -4.79
N ARG A 174 -10.60 -17.46 -5.31
CA ARG A 174 -10.67 -17.18 -6.74
C ARG A 174 -9.35 -16.68 -7.32
N MET A 175 -8.63 -15.81 -6.58
CA MET A 175 -7.32 -15.30 -7.01
C MET A 175 -6.31 -16.43 -7.13
N ARG A 176 -6.27 -17.34 -6.14
CA ARG A 176 -5.39 -18.51 -6.21
C ARG A 176 -5.68 -19.38 -7.41
N GLU A 177 -6.95 -19.69 -7.66
CA GLU A 177 -7.37 -20.48 -8.82
C GLU A 177 -6.95 -19.79 -10.13
N TYR A 178 -7.20 -18.48 -10.23
CA TYR A 178 -6.83 -17.67 -11.39
C TYR A 178 -5.31 -17.61 -11.64
N LEU A 179 -4.51 -17.45 -10.59
CA LEU A 179 -3.05 -17.43 -10.70
C LEU A 179 -2.51 -18.79 -11.18
N LEU A 180 -3.03 -19.91 -10.65
CA LEU A 180 -2.67 -21.25 -11.09
C LEU A 180 -3.02 -21.49 -12.57
N GLU A 181 -4.19 -21.04 -13.04
CA GLU A 181 -4.58 -21.12 -14.46
C GLU A 181 -3.62 -20.30 -15.36
N LYS A 182 -3.02 -19.22 -14.85
CA LYS A 182 -2.02 -18.42 -15.57
C LYS A 182 -0.58 -18.96 -15.43
N GLY A 183 -0.39 -20.11 -14.78
CA GLY A 183 0.93 -20.73 -14.61
C GLY A 183 1.77 -20.12 -13.48
N VAL A 184 1.19 -19.28 -12.63
CA VAL A 184 1.87 -18.70 -11.47
C VAL A 184 1.79 -19.68 -10.31
N LEU A 185 2.94 -20.13 -9.81
CA LEU A 185 3.04 -20.98 -8.61
C LEU A 185 2.72 -20.16 -7.36
N VAL A 186 1.67 -20.55 -6.59
CA VAL A 186 1.17 -19.84 -5.40
C VAL A 186 0.98 -20.80 -4.21
#